data_d4fbd2cc68bcf5ad92f8f69c1513b6a7
#
_entry.id   d4fbd2cc68bcf5ad92f8f69c1513b6a7
#
_cell.length_a   1.000
_cell.length_b   1.000
_cell.length_c   1.000
_cell.angle_alpha   90.00
_cell.angle_beta   90.00
_cell.angle_gamma   90.00
#
_symmetry.space_group_name_H-M   'P 1'
#
loop_
_entity.id
_entity.type
_entity.pdbx_description
1 polymer ?
#
loop_
_entity_poly.entity_id
_entity_poly.type
_entity_poly.pdbx_seq_one_letter_code
_entity_poly.pdbx_strand_id
1 'polypeptide(L)'
;MLNIRTEQLQALEQYSLDRFGEEMLAHARDFAPALSQQLGEAQLRVAIAQAMSRSITYGFTNRGPMRLYIELMFLCGSDFDTDPQYPEIGEALRASHDQMSRAEHIHLRVKAYLSEVAGPGNINVRRALEAVEVFARNPPEYSPGTFEEGMIQEMKRAFPAKVSYIGDRPVHALVQEACLAAEKFGFSTSRANTLIATLMFSFGHGCLSDPLYPWMSQTMTDEKIVDSVARAERLERKAITWLSHVLARPTTGGPQ
;
A
#
# COMPACT_ATOMS: atom_id res chain seq x y z
N MET A 1 26.17 30.31 29.84
CA MET A 1 25.20 29.99 28.77
C MET A 1 25.81 28.86 27.95
N LEU A 2 25.10 27.72 27.88
CA LEU A 2 25.52 26.60 27.00
C LEU A 2 25.25 27.03 25.55
N ASN A 3 26.30 27.14 24.76
CA ASN A 3 26.17 27.46 23.34
C ASN A 3 26.25 26.14 22.55
N ILE A 4 25.07 25.64 22.11
CA ILE A 4 25.00 24.42 21.29
C ILE A 4 25.35 24.81 19.85
N ARG A 5 26.36 24.16 19.29
CA ARG A 5 26.78 24.38 17.89
C ARG A 5 25.81 23.69 16.97
N THR A 6 25.65 24.22 15.76
CA THR A 6 24.72 23.65 14.72
C THR A 6 24.98 22.15 14.49
N GLU A 7 26.25 21.74 14.46
CA GLU A 7 26.63 20.32 14.31
C GLU A 7 26.14 19.43 15.47
N GLN A 8 26.18 19.97 16.70
CA GLN A 8 25.67 19.25 17.87
C GLN A 8 24.13 19.11 17.84
N LEU A 9 23.47 20.16 17.37
CA LEU A 9 22.01 20.12 17.19
C LEU A 9 21.61 19.07 16.14
N GLN A 10 22.28 19.07 14.98
CA GLN A 10 22.07 18.08 13.93
C GLN A 10 22.32 16.64 14.41
N ALA A 11 23.41 16.43 15.20
CA ALA A 11 23.69 15.12 15.76
C ALA A 11 22.62 14.65 16.76
N LEU A 12 22.05 15.56 17.55
CA LEU A 12 20.94 15.26 18.47
C LEU A 12 19.64 14.97 17.73
N GLU A 13 19.36 15.70 16.66
CA GLU A 13 18.19 15.45 15.79
C GLU A 13 18.31 14.09 15.12
N GLN A 14 19.47 13.76 14.54
CA GLN A 14 19.71 12.45 13.92
C GLN A 14 19.57 11.32 14.94
N TYR A 15 20.18 11.44 16.11
CA TYR A 15 20.03 10.46 17.19
C TYR A 15 18.56 10.25 17.60
N SER A 16 17.78 11.34 17.66
CA SER A 16 16.36 11.27 17.97
C SER A 16 15.56 10.53 16.89
N LEU A 17 15.89 10.76 15.60
CA LEU A 17 15.26 10.07 14.48
C LEU A 17 15.64 8.58 14.46
N ASP A 18 16.91 8.25 14.68
CA ASP A 18 17.37 6.86 14.73
C ASP A 18 16.64 6.08 15.84
N ARG A 19 16.58 6.67 17.05
CA ARG A 19 15.84 6.09 18.16
C ARG A 19 14.36 5.91 17.88
N PHE A 20 13.75 6.89 17.22
CA PHE A 20 12.36 6.79 16.81
C PHE A 20 12.15 5.68 15.77
N GLY A 21 13.10 5.50 14.84
CA GLY A 21 13.11 4.39 13.89
C GLY A 21 13.12 3.02 14.58
N GLU A 22 13.92 2.83 15.64
CA GLU A 22 13.92 1.60 16.44
C GLU A 22 12.58 1.37 17.15
N GLU A 23 11.98 2.41 17.70
CA GLU A 23 10.65 2.32 18.31
C GLU A 23 9.58 1.95 17.28
N MET A 24 9.65 2.51 16.07
CA MET A 24 8.72 2.18 14.98
C MET A 24 8.94 0.76 14.45
N LEU A 25 10.15 0.24 14.50
CA LEU A 25 10.44 -1.16 14.17
C LEU A 25 9.75 -2.12 15.15
N ALA A 26 9.80 -1.84 16.45
CA ALA A 26 9.07 -2.59 17.45
C ALA A 26 7.55 -2.45 17.26
N HIS A 27 7.07 -1.21 17.09
CA HIS A 27 5.67 -0.92 16.85
C HIS A 27 5.09 -1.62 15.61
N ALA A 28 5.82 -1.65 14.49
CA ALA A 28 5.38 -2.29 13.26
C ALA A 28 5.18 -3.81 13.44
N ARG A 29 5.97 -4.46 14.29
CA ARG A 29 5.81 -5.89 14.62
C ARG A 29 4.50 -6.17 15.36
N ASP A 30 4.05 -5.24 16.18
CA ASP A 30 2.77 -5.36 16.90
C ASP A 30 1.59 -4.93 16.02
N PHE A 31 1.77 -3.86 15.22
CA PHE A 31 0.72 -3.29 14.38
C PHE A 31 0.40 -4.15 13.15
N ALA A 32 1.42 -4.67 12.48
CA ALA A 32 1.31 -5.48 11.28
C ALA A 32 2.18 -6.75 11.37
N PRO A 33 1.90 -7.68 12.33
CA PRO A 33 2.79 -8.80 12.65
C PRO A 33 3.06 -9.72 11.47
N ALA A 34 2.03 -10.02 10.67
CA ALA A 34 2.16 -10.91 9.52
C ALA A 34 3.07 -10.33 8.43
N LEU A 35 2.89 -9.05 8.11
CA LEU A 35 3.70 -8.36 7.09
C LEU A 35 5.13 -8.14 7.61
N SER A 36 5.29 -7.74 8.87
CA SER A 36 6.59 -7.53 9.50
C SER A 36 7.44 -8.82 9.53
N GLN A 37 6.80 -9.96 9.85
CA GLN A 37 7.45 -11.27 9.82
C GLN A 37 7.89 -11.66 8.41
N GLN A 38 7.06 -11.37 7.41
CA GLN A 38 7.34 -11.70 6.00
C GLN A 38 8.48 -10.86 5.42
N LEU A 39 8.53 -9.58 5.77
CA LEU A 39 9.59 -8.66 5.33
C LEU A 39 10.94 -8.98 5.97
N GLY A 40 10.94 -9.39 7.22
CA GLY A 40 12.15 -9.47 8.03
C GLY A 40 12.68 -8.09 8.44
N GLU A 41 13.58 -8.08 9.41
CA GLU A 41 14.03 -6.83 10.03
C GLU A 41 14.70 -5.86 9.07
N ALA A 42 15.59 -6.35 8.20
CA ALA A 42 16.33 -5.49 7.28
C ALA A 42 15.40 -4.71 6.32
N GLN A 43 14.44 -5.40 5.72
CA GLN A 43 13.50 -4.77 4.79
C GLN A 43 12.49 -3.86 5.52
N LEU A 44 12.09 -4.25 6.73
CA LEU A 44 11.21 -3.43 7.56
C LEU A 44 11.87 -2.10 7.95
N ARG A 45 13.19 -2.10 8.26
CA ARG A 45 13.97 -0.88 8.47
C ARG A 45 13.98 0.04 7.25
N VAL A 46 14.15 -0.52 6.06
CA VAL A 46 14.10 0.25 4.81
C VAL A 46 12.74 0.91 4.64
N ALA A 47 11.66 0.17 4.83
CA ALA A 47 10.30 0.68 4.70
C ALA A 47 10.01 1.81 5.72
N ILE A 48 10.38 1.62 6.98
CA ILE A 48 10.20 2.64 8.04
C ILE A 48 11.02 3.90 7.74
N ALA A 49 12.28 3.75 7.35
CA ALA A 49 13.13 4.89 7.00
C ALA A 49 12.56 5.71 5.82
N GLN A 50 12.04 5.02 4.80
CA GLN A 50 11.36 5.67 3.68
C GLN A 50 10.10 6.43 4.14
N ALA A 51 9.26 5.81 4.99
CA ALA A 51 8.07 6.46 5.53
C ALA A 51 8.41 7.70 6.36
N MET A 52 9.43 7.62 7.22
CA MET A 52 9.92 8.75 8.00
C MET A 52 10.39 9.90 7.09
N SER A 53 11.19 9.59 6.08
CA SER A 53 11.65 10.58 5.10
C SER A 53 10.49 11.25 4.35
N ARG A 54 9.51 10.47 3.88
CA ARG A 54 8.34 11.01 3.19
C ARG A 54 7.44 11.83 4.11
N SER A 55 7.24 11.40 5.36
CA SER A 55 6.43 12.15 6.34
C SER A 55 6.99 13.56 6.58
N ILE A 56 8.33 13.69 6.61
CA ILE A 56 9.01 14.98 6.75
C ILE A 56 8.72 15.90 5.56
N THR A 57 8.56 15.39 4.34
CA THR A 57 8.20 16.23 3.18
C THR A 57 6.83 16.87 3.32
N TYR A 58 5.94 16.28 4.12
CA TYR A 58 4.65 16.85 4.51
C TYR A 58 4.71 17.69 5.78
N GLY A 59 5.91 17.94 6.32
CA GLY A 59 6.09 18.68 7.56
C GLY A 59 5.64 17.92 8.82
N PHE A 60 5.53 16.59 8.76
CA PHE A 60 5.30 15.75 9.92
C PHE A 60 6.64 15.45 10.59
N THR A 61 6.98 16.26 11.58
CA THR A 61 8.23 16.18 12.35
C THR A 61 8.01 15.72 13.79
N ASN A 62 6.77 15.83 14.28
CA ASN A 62 6.41 15.31 15.59
C ASN A 62 6.15 13.80 15.54
N ARG A 63 6.48 13.11 16.64
CA ARG A 63 6.41 11.64 16.75
C ARG A 63 5.01 11.07 16.43
N GLY A 64 3.94 11.71 16.90
CA GLY A 64 2.56 11.28 16.66
C GLY A 64 2.17 11.30 15.17
N PRO A 65 2.25 12.45 14.49
CA PRO A 65 2.00 12.55 13.05
C PRO A 65 2.90 11.62 12.20
N MET A 66 4.19 11.53 12.54
CA MET A 66 5.13 10.64 11.84
C MET A 66 4.75 9.16 12.02
N ARG A 67 4.37 8.75 13.23
CA ARG A 67 3.87 7.40 13.50
C ARG A 67 2.60 7.10 12.69
N LEU A 68 1.64 8.04 12.67
CA LEU A 68 0.43 7.88 11.86
C LEU A 68 0.77 7.68 10.37
N TYR A 69 1.73 8.45 9.83
CA TYR A 69 2.16 8.27 8.44
C TYR A 69 2.71 6.86 8.19
N ILE A 70 3.52 6.33 9.11
CA ILE A 70 4.06 4.96 9.02
C ILE A 70 2.92 3.93 9.09
N GLU A 71 1.96 4.08 10.00
CA GLU A 71 0.80 3.20 10.10
C GLU A 71 -0.04 3.20 8.81
N LEU A 72 -0.24 4.36 8.20
CA LEU A 72 -0.95 4.49 6.92
C LEU A 72 -0.23 3.78 5.78
N MET A 73 1.09 3.86 5.73
CA MET A 73 1.88 3.11 4.76
C MET A 73 1.63 1.60 4.88
N PHE A 74 1.56 1.05 6.10
CA PHE A 74 1.24 -0.37 6.31
C PHE A 74 -0.20 -0.75 5.95
N LEU A 75 -1.15 0.19 6.07
CA LEU A 75 -2.56 -0.04 5.79
C LEU A 75 -2.94 0.13 4.32
N CYS A 76 -2.33 1.09 3.65
CA CYS A 76 -2.76 1.57 2.33
C CYS A 76 -1.69 1.41 1.23
N GLY A 77 -0.48 0.95 1.59
CA GLY A 77 0.69 0.93 0.70
C GLY A 77 1.57 2.17 0.85
N SER A 78 2.84 2.07 0.44
CA SER A 78 3.84 3.13 0.67
C SER A 78 3.54 4.44 -0.03
N ASP A 79 2.80 4.40 -1.13
CA ASP A 79 2.46 5.58 -1.94
C ASP A 79 1.02 6.09 -1.71
N PHE A 80 0.42 5.78 -0.55
CA PHE A 80 -0.96 6.14 -0.21
C PHE A 80 -1.25 7.65 -0.31
N ASP A 81 -0.25 8.48 -0.14
CA ASP A 81 -0.31 9.94 -0.16
C ASP A 81 -0.56 10.52 -1.57
N THR A 82 -0.37 9.71 -2.60
CA THR A 82 -0.65 10.03 -4.01
C THR A 82 -1.63 9.06 -4.67
N ASP A 83 -2.05 8.02 -3.94
CA ASP A 83 -2.95 7.00 -4.47
C ASP A 83 -4.35 7.58 -4.77
N PRO A 84 -4.86 7.43 -5.99
CA PRO A 84 -6.21 7.88 -6.35
C PRO A 84 -7.32 7.26 -5.50
N GLN A 85 -7.05 6.15 -4.81
CA GLN A 85 -8.00 5.52 -3.90
C GLN A 85 -8.20 6.32 -2.59
N TYR A 86 -7.27 7.20 -2.24
CA TYR A 86 -7.26 7.94 -0.97
C TYR A 86 -7.06 9.45 -1.17
N PRO A 87 -7.81 10.12 -2.07
CA PRO A 87 -7.58 11.52 -2.41
C PRO A 87 -7.71 12.44 -1.20
N GLU A 88 -8.66 12.16 -0.31
CA GLU A 88 -8.88 12.95 0.90
C GLU A 88 -7.71 12.89 1.88
N ILE A 89 -6.98 11.77 1.95
CA ILE A 89 -5.77 11.65 2.78
C ILE A 89 -4.66 12.50 2.17
N GLY A 90 -4.44 12.39 0.85
CA GLY A 90 -3.45 13.20 0.14
C GLY A 90 -3.73 14.71 0.24
N GLU A 91 -4.98 15.13 0.17
CA GLU A 91 -5.40 16.51 0.37
C GLU A 91 -5.14 16.99 1.80
N ALA A 92 -5.51 16.19 2.80
CA ALA A 92 -5.29 16.51 4.21
C ALA A 92 -3.79 16.60 4.57
N LEU A 93 -2.93 15.77 3.96
CA LEU A 93 -1.48 15.87 4.14
C LEU A 93 -0.91 17.20 3.63
N ARG A 94 -1.49 17.76 2.57
CA ARG A 94 -1.06 19.03 1.94
C ARG A 94 -1.77 20.27 2.45
N ALA A 95 -2.75 20.10 3.33
CA ALA A 95 -3.52 21.22 3.88
C ALA A 95 -2.65 22.19 4.68
N SER A 96 -3.03 23.48 4.72
CA SER A 96 -2.28 24.56 5.38
C SER A 96 -2.45 24.63 6.91
N HIS A 97 -2.90 23.55 7.54
CA HIS A 97 -3.05 23.46 9.00
C HIS A 97 -1.74 22.95 9.64
N ASP A 98 -1.63 23.12 10.96
CA ASP A 98 -0.53 22.53 11.72
C ASP A 98 -0.55 20.99 11.65
N GLN A 99 0.60 20.36 11.88
CA GLN A 99 0.76 18.93 11.70
C GLN A 99 -0.12 18.06 12.62
N MET A 100 -0.46 18.55 13.82
CA MET A 100 -1.30 17.80 14.76
C MET A 100 -2.75 17.79 14.31
N SER A 101 -3.28 18.94 13.89
CA SER A 101 -4.64 19.07 13.33
C SER A 101 -4.81 18.25 12.06
N ARG A 102 -3.80 18.23 11.17
CA ARG A 102 -3.82 17.37 9.96
C ARG A 102 -3.81 15.90 10.32
N ALA A 103 -2.96 15.50 11.26
CA ALA A 103 -2.88 14.10 11.70
C ALA A 103 -4.19 13.64 12.35
N GLU A 104 -4.81 14.46 13.18
CA GLU A 104 -6.12 14.15 13.78
C GLU A 104 -7.21 13.98 12.72
N HIS A 105 -7.28 14.90 11.76
CA HIS A 105 -8.22 14.79 10.65
C HIS A 105 -8.05 13.51 9.85
N ILE A 106 -6.81 13.19 9.48
CA ILE A 106 -6.47 11.94 8.76
C ILE A 106 -6.85 10.71 9.60
N HIS A 107 -6.52 10.71 10.90
CA HIS A 107 -6.85 9.61 11.79
C HIS A 107 -8.36 9.31 11.80
N LEU A 108 -9.18 10.33 11.90
CA LEU A 108 -10.64 10.17 11.89
C LEU A 108 -11.15 9.60 10.56
N ARG A 109 -10.60 10.05 9.43
CA ARG A 109 -10.93 9.52 8.09
C ARG A 109 -10.54 8.05 7.94
N VAL A 110 -9.35 7.70 8.37
CA VAL A 110 -8.87 6.30 8.32
C VAL A 110 -9.69 5.40 9.23
N LYS A 111 -10.06 5.87 10.40
CA LYS A 111 -10.94 5.12 11.30
C LYS A 111 -12.31 4.84 10.67
N ALA A 112 -12.91 5.82 10.00
CA ALA A 112 -14.15 5.62 9.25
C ALA A 112 -13.97 4.62 8.12
N TYR A 113 -12.90 4.77 7.31
CA TYR A 113 -12.55 3.83 6.23
C TYR A 113 -12.41 2.40 6.76
N LEU A 114 -11.64 2.18 7.81
CA LEU A 114 -11.45 0.84 8.38
C LEU A 114 -12.75 0.24 8.90
N SER A 115 -13.60 1.04 9.55
CA SER A 115 -14.89 0.58 10.03
C SER A 115 -15.81 0.11 8.91
N GLU A 116 -15.87 0.85 7.80
CA GLU A 116 -16.79 0.57 6.70
C GLU A 116 -16.22 -0.45 5.70
N VAL A 117 -14.91 -0.32 5.39
CA VAL A 117 -14.28 -1.15 4.34
C VAL A 117 -13.79 -2.48 4.88
N ALA A 118 -13.08 -2.49 6.00
CA ALA A 118 -12.54 -3.74 6.55
C ALA A 118 -13.64 -4.60 7.19
N GLY A 119 -14.62 -3.95 7.81
CA GLY A 119 -15.69 -4.59 8.54
C GLY A 119 -15.23 -5.24 9.85
N PRO A 120 -16.16 -5.77 10.67
CA PRO A 120 -15.84 -6.39 11.95
C PRO A 120 -14.85 -7.56 11.76
N GLY A 121 -13.74 -7.53 12.52
CA GLY A 121 -12.71 -8.57 12.45
C GLY A 121 -12.05 -8.72 11.07
N ASN A 122 -12.03 -7.66 10.26
CA ASN A 122 -11.47 -7.66 8.90
C ASN A 122 -12.15 -8.66 7.93
N ILE A 123 -13.42 -8.99 8.15
CA ILE A 123 -14.14 -9.99 7.35
C ILE A 123 -14.23 -9.61 5.87
N ASN A 124 -14.42 -8.32 5.57
CA ASN A 124 -14.49 -7.85 4.18
C ASN A 124 -13.13 -7.92 3.49
N VAL A 125 -12.03 -7.64 4.21
CA VAL A 125 -10.67 -7.78 3.68
C VAL A 125 -10.39 -9.24 3.34
N ARG A 126 -10.74 -10.19 4.22
CA ARG A 126 -10.56 -11.61 3.95
C ARG A 126 -11.36 -12.06 2.72
N ARG A 127 -12.64 -11.70 2.63
CA ARG A 127 -13.49 -12.01 1.46
C ARG A 127 -12.93 -11.43 0.17
N ALA A 128 -12.40 -10.20 0.22
CA ALA A 128 -11.77 -9.57 -0.92
C ALA A 128 -10.51 -10.32 -1.37
N LEU A 129 -9.65 -10.74 -0.44
CA LEU A 129 -8.46 -11.53 -0.76
C LEU A 129 -8.81 -12.92 -1.33
N GLU A 130 -9.86 -13.57 -0.81
CA GLU A 130 -10.40 -14.83 -1.36
C GLU A 130 -10.92 -14.62 -2.79
N ALA A 131 -11.62 -13.52 -3.06
CA ALA A 131 -12.08 -13.18 -4.40
C ALA A 131 -10.90 -12.89 -5.35
N VAL A 132 -9.86 -12.20 -4.89
CA VAL A 132 -8.63 -11.94 -5.65
C VAL A 132 -7.90 -13.24 -5.97
N GLU A 133 -7.84 -14.21 -5.05
CA GLU A 133 -7.22 -15.51 -5.32
C GLU A 133 -7.96 -16.27 -6.43
N VAL A 134 -9.30 -16.31 -6.37
CA VAL A 134 -10.13 -16.93 -7.41
C VAL A 134 -9.92 -16.23 -8.77
N PHE A 135 -9.88 -14.92 -8.75
CA PHE A 135 -9.66 -14.08 -9.92
C PHE A 135 -8.28 -14.28 -10.54
N ALA A 136 -7.23 -14.37 -9.70
CA ALA A 136 -5.86 -14.61 -10.15
C ALA A 136 -5.69 -16.00 -10.79
N ARG A 137 -6.45 -17.00 -10.33
CA ARG A 137 -6.42 -18.35 -10.93
C ARG A 137 -7.16 -18.42 -12.26
N ASN A 138 -8.20 -17.61 -12.44
CA ASN A 138 -9.06 -17.59 -13.62
C ASN A 138 -9.35 -16.15 -14.04
N PRO A 139 -8.35 -15.40 -14.51
CA PRO A 139 -8.54 -14.01 -14.90
C PRO A 139 -9.46 -13.92 -16.11
N PRO A 140 -10.44 -13.02 -16.10
CA PRO A 140 -11.31 -12.80 -17.25
C PRO A 140 -10.52 -12.24 -18.43
N GLU A 141 -10.92 -12.61 -19.62
CA GLU A 141 -10.39 -12.04 -20.84
C GLU A 141 -11.33 -10.93 -21.34
N TYR A 142 -10.76 -9.77 -21.59
CA TYR A 142 -11.49 -8.62 -22.11
C TYR A 142 -11.01 -8.27 -23.50
N SER A 143 -11.94 -7.85 -24.36
CA SER A 143 -11.59 -7.15 -25.60
C SER A 143 -10.98 -5.78 -25.27
N PRO A 144 -10.05 -5.24 -26.08
CA PRO A 144 -9.39 -3.96 -25.78
C PRO A 144 -10.35 -2.81 -25.47
N GLY A 145 -11.50 -2.73 -26.17
CA GLY A 145 -12.49 -1.66 -25.96
C GLY A 145 -13.41 -1.86 -24.74
N THR A 146 -13.36 -3.00 -24.05
CA THR A 146 -14.21 -3.31 -22.89
C THR A 146 -13.44 -3.56 -21.61
N PHE A 147 -12.11 -3.44 -21.66
CA PHE A 147 -11.23 -3.74 -20.52
C PHE A 147 -11.55 -2.88 -19.30
N GLU A 148 -11.61 -1.57 -19.48
CA GLU A 148 -11.80 -0.62 -18.36
C GLU A 148 -13.14 -0.87 -17.66
N GLU A 149 -14.22 -0.94 -18.42
CA GLU A 149 -15.56 -1.21 -17.87
C GLU A 149 -15.63 -2.58 -17.19
N GLY A 150 -15.11 -3.62 -17.85
CA GLY A 150 -15.06 -4.97 -17.29
C GLY A 150 -14.27 -5.03 -15.99
N MET A 151 -13.10 -4.38 -15.94
CA MET A 151 -12.24 -4.35 -14.76
C MET A 151 -12.93 -3.63 -13.59
N ILE A 152 -13.63 -2.52 -13.84
CA ILE A 152 -14.40 -1.80 -12.82
C ILE A 152 -15.51 -2.69 -12.25
N GLN A 153 -16.23 -3.45 -13.08
CA GLN A 153 -17.25 -4.37 -12.60
C GLN A 153 -16.64 -5.49 -11.74
N GLU A 154 -15.47 -6.01 -12.10
CA GLU A 154 -14.76 -7.00 -11.28
C GLU A 154 -14.30 -6.41 -9.92
N MET A 155 -13.82 -5.15 -9.90
CA MET A 155 -13.48 -4.47 -8.65
C MET A 155 -14.72 -4.30 -7.76
N LYS A 156 -15.85 -3.91 -8.33
CA LYS A 156 -17.13 -3.81 -7.60
C LYS A 156 -17.56 -5.16 -7.00
N ARG A 157 -17.31 -6.25 -7.72
CA ARG A 157 -17.66 -7.61 -7.28
C ARG A 157 -16.71 -8.12 -6.17
N ALA A 158 -15.40 -7.94 -6.36
CA ALA A 158 -14.39 -8.45 -5.44
C ALA A 158 -14.26 -7.59 -4.17
N PHE A 159 -14.45 -6.27 -4.29
CA PHE A 159 -14.25 -5.31 -3.21
C PHE A 159 -15.48 -4.39 -3.00
N PRO A 160 -16.70 -4.93 -2.82
CA PRO A 160 -17.90 -4.11 -2.81
C PRO A 160 -17.87 -2.99 -1.75
N ALA A 161 -17.43 -3.28 -0.54
CA ALA A 161 -17.34 -2.29 0.53
C ALA A 161 -16.35 -1.16 0.20
N LYS A 162 -15.17 -1.51 -0.34
CA LYS A 162 -14.15 -0.52 -0.72
C LYS A 162 -14.64 0.37 -1.86
N VAL A 163 -15.18 -0.22 -2.93
CA VAL A 163 -15.69 0.55 -4.07
C VAL A 163 -16.86 1.44 -3.67
N SER A 164 -17.76 0.96 -2.81
CA SER A 164 -18.85 1.78 -2.28
C SER A 164 -18.35 2.98 -1.49
N TYR A 165 -17.27 2.82 -0.72
CA TYR A 165 -16.69 3.88 0.11
C TYR A 165 -15.96 4.94 -0.73
N ILE A 166 -15.07 4.51 -1.64
CA ILE A 166 -14.24 5.44 -2.42
C ILE A 166 -14.97 6.04 -3.62
N GLY A 167 -16.02 5.37 -4.12
CA GLY A 167 -16.77 5.79 -5.29
C GLY A 167 -16.13 5.39 -6.63
N ASP A 168 -16.87 5.59 -7.71
CA ASP A 168 -16.46 5.13 -9.05
C ASP A 168 -15.24 5.88 -9.61
N ARG A 169 -15.15 7.20 -9.39
CA ARG A 169 -14.08 8.03 -9.97
C ARG A 169 -12.67 7.58 -9.59
N PRO A 170 -12.34 7.32 -8.32
CA PRO A 170 -11.04 6.75 -7.92
C PRO A 170 -10.76 5.38 -8.54
N VAL A 171 -11.78 4.53 -8.67
CA VAL A 171 -11.63 3.22 -9.31
C VAL A 171 -11.26 3.34 -10.78
N HIS A 172 -11.94 4.23 -11.53
CA HIS A 172 -11.59 4.54 -12.92
C HIS A 172 -10.15 5.05 -13.04
N ALA A 173 -9.77 6.02 -12.21
CA ALA A 173 -8.43 6.58 -12.23
C ALA A 173 -7.36 5.50 -11.99
N LEU A 174 -7.59 4.60 -11.04
CA LEU A 174 -6.68 3.50 -10.74
C LEU A 174 -6.56 2.50 -11.89
N VAL A 175 -7.67 2.13 -12.54
CA VAL A 175 -7.64 1.21 -13.68
C VAL A 175 -6.88 1.81 -14.86
N GLN A 176 -7.06 3.11 -15.13
CA GLN A 176 -6.29 3.82 -16.15
C GLN A 176 -4.79 3.85 -15.80
N GLU A 177 -4.44 4.16 -14.56
CA GLU A 177 -3.06 4.16 -14.09
C GLU A 177 -2.43 2.76 -14.18
N ALA A 178 -3.20 1.71 -13.89
CA ALA A 178 -2.75 0.33 -14.03
C ALA A 178 -2.46 -0.05 -15.49
N CYS A 179 -3.26 0.42 -16.45
CA CYS A 179 -2.99 0.23 -17.87
C CYS A 179 -1.67 0.91 -18.29
N LEU A 180 -1.45 2.15 -17.84
CA LEU A 180 -0.20 2.88 -18.11
C LEU A 180 1.01 2.19 -17.47
N ALA A 181 0.85 1.69 -16.25
CA ALA A 181 1.91 0.92 -15.57
C ALA A 181 2.22 -0.39 -16.32
N ALA A 182 1.20 -1.11 -16.77
CA ALA A 182 1.37 -2.33 -17.55
C ALA A 182 2.09 -2.05 -18.88
N GLU A 183 1.71 -1.01 -19.60
CA GLU A 183 2.36 -0.58 -20.84
C GLU A 183 3.84 -0.25 -20.62
N LYS A 184 4.17 0.48 -19.55
CA LYS A 184 5.56 0.80 -19.18
C LYS A 184 6.44 -0.43 -19.01
N PHE A 185 5.89 -1.55 -18.57
CA PHE A 185 6.60 -2.84 -18.42
C PHE A 185 6.46 -3.75 -19.64
N GLY A 186 5.89 -3.25 -20.75
CA GLY A 186 5.71 -3.99 -21.99
C GLY A 186 4.64 -5.08 -21.94
N PHE A 187 3.71 -4.99 -20.98
CA PHE A 187 2.59 -5.91 -20.90
C PHE A 187 1.50 -5.51 -21.90
N SER A 188 1.16 -6.42 -22.79
CA SER A 188 0.21 -6.18 -23.90
C SER A 188 -1.04 -7.06 -23.82
N THR A 189 -1.12 -7.98 -22.86
CA THR A 189 -2.24 -8.90 -22.74
C THR A 189 -3.26 -8.38 -21.73
N SER A 190 -4.56 -8.61 -21.99
CA SER A 190 -5.64 -8.31 -21.06
C SER A 190 -5.42 -8.97 -19.69
N ARG A 191 -4.89 -10.21 -19.67
CA ARG A 191 -4.55 -10.94 -18.44
C ARG A 191 -3.50 -10.19 -17.60
N ALA A 192 -2.44 -9.68 -18.21
CA ALA A 192 -1.40 -8.94 -17.51
C ALA A 192 -1.92 -7.60 -16.97
N ASN A 193 -2.72 -6.87 -17.76
CA ASN A 193 -3.35 -5.62 -17.32
C ASN A 193 -4.30 -5.87 -16.13
N THR A 194 -5.09 -6.94 -16.19
CA THR A 194 -5.96 -7.39 -15.09
C THR A 194 -5.16 -7.66 -13.82
N LEU A 195 -4.04 -8.37 -13.93
CA LEU A 195 -3.17 -8.65 -12.79
C LEU A 195 -2.65 -7.35 -12.17
N ILE A 196 -2.11 -6.42 -12.97
CA ILE A 196 -1.59 -5.15 -12.47
C ILE A 196 -2.70 -4.33 -11.79
N ALA A 197 -3.87 -4.18 -12.43
CA ALA A 197 -4.99 -3.44 -11.84
C ALA A 197 -5.44 -4.04 -10.50
N THR A 198 -5.50 -5.38 -10.41
CA THR A 198 -5.87 -6.08 -9.18
C THR A 198 -4.84 -5.89 -8.08
N LEU A 199 -3.54 -5.96 -8.39
CA LEU A 199 -2.48 -5.73 -7.43
C LEU A 199 -2.48 -4.28 -6.93
N MET A 200 -2.59 -3.30 -7.83
CA MET A 200 -2.66 -1.89 -7.46
C MET A 200 -3.88 -1.57 -6.60
N PHE A 201 -5.04 -2.14 -6.91
CA PHE A 201 -6.24 -1.96 -6.10
C PHE A 201 -6.14 -2.58 -4.71
N SER A 202 -5.45 -3.72 -4.60
CA SER A 202 -5.32 -4.49 -3.36
C SER A 202 -4.22 -3.97 -2.42
N PHE A 203 -3.10 -3.51 -2.98
CA PHE A 203 -1.88 -3.19 -2.24
C PHE A 203 -1.43 -1.73 -2.36
N GLY A 204 -2.21 -0.90 -3.05
CA GLY A 204 -1.88 0.49 -3.36
C GLY A 204 -1.27 0.66 -4.75
N HIS A 205 -1.47 1.84 -5.34
CA HIS A 205 -1.09 2.10 -6.73
C HIS A 205 0.41 1.97 -7.01
N GLY A 206 1.26 2.23 -6.01
CA GLY A 206 2.72 2.08 -6.11
C GLY A 206 3.26 0.67 -5.84
N CYS A 207 2.40 -0.35 -5.67
CA CYS A 207 2.78 -1.67 -5.17
C CYS A 207 3.91 -2.36 -5.95
N LEU A 208 4.06 -2.06 -7.23
CA LEU A 208 5.11 -2.65 -8.09
C LEU A 208 6.53 -2.22 -7.69
N SER A 209 6.68 -1.14 -6.95
CA SER A 209 7.96 -0.62 -6.42
C SER A 209 7.97 -0.46 -4.90
N ASP A 210 6.90 -0.87 -4.21
CA ASP A 210 6.71 -0.70 -2.78
C ASP A 210 7.70 -1.55 -1.97
N PRO A 211 8.44 -0.98 -1.01
CA PRO A 211 9.33 -1.72 -0.12
C PRO A 211 8.59 -2.71 0.80
N LEU A 212 7.28 -2.57 0.97
CA LEU A 212 6.44 -3.54 1.71
C LEU A 212 6.21 -4.83 0.92
N TYR A 213 6.36 -4.80 -0.41
CA TYR A 213 6.15 -5.94 -1.30
C TYR A 213 7.34 -6.18 -2.22
N PRO A 214 8.56 -6.42 -1.68
CA PRO A 214 9.80 -6.51 -2.46
C PRO A 214 9.78 -7.60 -3.52
N TRP A 215 8.94 -8.62 -3.37
CA TRP A 215 8.75 -9.66 -4.38
C TRP A 215 8.14 -9.13 -5.69
N MET A 216 7.35 -8.05 -5.64
CA MET A 216 6.82 -7.39 -6.85
C MET A 216 7.95 -6.65 -7.56
N SER A 217 8.62 -5.72 -6.88
CA SER A 217 9.70 -4.92 -7.48
C SER A 217 10.84 -5.80 -8.02
N GLN A 218 11.25 -6.81 -7.28
CA GLN A 218 12.26 -7.79 -7.73
C GLN A 218 11.81 -8.55 -8.99
N THR A 219 10.52 -8.85 -9.14
CA THR A 219 10.02 -9.51 -10.36
C THR A 219 9.99 -8.55 -11.54
N MET A 220 9.58 -7.31 -11.29
CA MET A 220 9.47 -6.28 -12.32
C MET A 220 10.84 -5.85 -12.88
N THR A 221 11.87 -5.85 -12.03
CA THR A 221 13.24 -5.43 -12.38
C THR A 221 14.22 -6.59 -12.67
N ASP A 222 13.75 -7.84 -12.66
CA ASP A 222 14.62 -9.01 -12.94
C ASP A 222 15.08 -9.02 -14.40
N GLU A 223 16.34 -8.64 -14.63
CA GLU A 223 16.96 -8.59 -15.96
C GLU A 223 17.05 -9.96 -16.64
N LYS A 224 16.95 -11.06 -15.88
CA LYS A 224 16.95 -12.43 -16.42
C LYS A 224 15.64 -12.78 -17.11
N ILE A 225 14.58 -12.02 -16.85
CA ILE A 225 13.26 -12.21 -17.47
C ILE A 225 13.09 -11.15 -18.57
N VAL A 226 13.54 -11.46 -19.76
CA VAL A 226 13.46 -10.55 -20.91
C VAL A 226 12.05 -10.48 -21.47
N ASP A 227 11.34 -11.62 -21.52
CA ASP A 227 10.00 -11.71 -22.06
C ASP A 227 8.95 -11.16 -21.08
N SER A 228 8.10 -10.24 -21.55
CA SER A 228 7.07 -9.61 -20.75
C SER A 228 5.95 -10.58 -20.32
N VAL A 229 5.64 -11.58 -21.15
CA VAL A 229 4.64 -12.61 -20.82
C VAL A 229 5.16 -13.49 -19.68
N ALA A 230 6.41 -13.96 -19.78
CA ALA A 230 7.05 -14.73 -18.71
C ALA A 230 7.16 -13.93 -17.40
N ARG A 231 7.37 -12.61 -17.50
CA ARG A 231 7.39 -11.70 -16.33
C ARG A 231 6.01 -11.60 -15.67
N ALA A 232 4.95 -11.42 -16.46
CA ALA A 232 3.58 -11.39 -15.95
C ALA A 232 3.20 -12.72 -15.28
N GLU A 233 3.50 -13.86 -15.90
CA GLU A 233 3.26 -15.18 -15.31
C GLU A 233 4.02 -15.40 -14.00
N ARG A 234 5.27 -14.91 -13.91
CA ARG A 234 6.04 -15.01 -12.66
C ARG A 234 5.45 -14.14 -11.57
N LEU A 235 5.01 -12.93 -11.90
CA LEU A 235 4.34 -12.02 -10.97
C LEU A 235 3.04 -12.67 -10.45
N GLU A 236 2.24 -13.24 -11.34
CA GLU A 236 1.00 -13.94 -11.01
C GLU A 236 1.24 -15.12 -10.06
N ARG A 237 2.20 -16.00 -10.37
CA ARG A 237 2.55 -17.13 -9.49
C ARG A 237 2.98 -16.67 -8.10
N LYS A 238 3.76 -15.59 -8.01
CA LYS A 238 4.17 -15.02 -6.71
C LYS A 238 2.98 -14.41 -5.97
N ALA A 239 2.07 -13.72 -6.66
CA ALA A 239 0.85 -13.16 -6.07
C ALA A 239 -0.04 -14.27 -5.50
N ILE A 240 -0.28 -15.34 -6.24
CA ILE A 240 -1.06 -16.50 -5.77
C ILE A 240 -0.38 -17.14 -4.56
N THR A 241 0.93 -17.33 -4.59
CA THR A 241 1.69 -17.90 -3.46
C THR A 241 1.55 -17.03 -2.22
N TRP A 242 1.68 -15.72 -2.37
CA TRP A 242 1.53 -14.75 -1.27
C TRP A 242 0.11 -14.80 -0.70
N LEU A 243 -0.93 -14.75 -1.55
CA LEU A 243 -2.33 -14.84 -1.14
C LEU A 243 -2.63 -16.12 -0.39
N SER A 244 -2.18 -17.27 -0.89
CA SER A 244 -2.37 -18.56 -0.24
C SER A 244 -1.74 -18.60 1.17
N HIS A 245 -0.57 -17.97 1.36
CA HIS A 245 0.05 -17.87 2.68
C HIS A 245 -0.73 -16.96 3.65
N VAL A 246 -1.25 -15.84 3.15
CA VAL A 246 -2.03 -14.90 3.96
C VAL A 246 -3.37 -15.52 4.37
N LEU A 247 -4.05 -16.16 3.43
CA LEU A 247 -5.36 -16.78 3.67
C LEU A 247 -5.29 -18.02 4.56
N ALA A 248 -4.17 -18.76 4.55
CA ALA A 248 -3.97 -19.92 5.41
C ALA A 248 -3.82 -19.55 6.91
N ARG A 249 -3.52 -18.29 7.23
CA ARG A 249 -3.38 -17.85 8.63
C ARG A 249 -4.75 -17.57 9.24
N PRO A 250 -5.02 -18.09 10.47
CA PRO A 250 -6.22 -17.68 11.20
C PRO A 250 -6.17 -16.16 11.44
N THR A 251 -7.31 -15.50 11.31
CA THR A 251 -7.47 -14.10 11.70
C THR A 251 -7.26 -13.98 13.21
N THR A 252 -6.03 -13.74 13.65
CA THR A 252 -5.79 -13.23 14.99
C THR A 252 -6.41 -11.85 15.05
N GLY A 253 -7.36 -11.66 15.99
CA GLY A 253 -8.15 -10.45 16.13
C GLY A 253 -7.27 -9.20 16.01
N GLY A 254 -7.76 -8.23 15.22
CA GLY A 254 -7.14 -6.94 15.09
C GLY A 254 -7.02 -6.24 16.45
N PRO A 255 -6.20 -5.19 16.55
CA PRO A 255 -6.08 -4.41 17.78
C PRO A 255 -7.45 -3.91 18.21
N GLN A 256 -7.77 -4.14 19.49
CA GLN A 256 -8.96 -3.63 20.17
C GLN A 256 -8.92 -2.11 20.28
#